data_be573d33be3e61c4fc111588da18429b
#
_entry.id   be573d33be3e61c4fc111588da18429b
#
_cell.length_a   1.000
_cell.length_b   1.000
_cell.length_c   1.000
_cell.angle_alpha   90.00
_cell.angle_beta   90.00
_cell.angle_gamma   90.00
#
_symmetry.space_group_name_H-M   'P 1'
#
loop_
_entity.id
_entity.type
_entity.pdbx_description
1 polymer ?
#
loop_
_entity_poly.entity_id
_entity_poly.type
_entity_poly.pdbx_seq_one_letter_code
_entity_poly.pdbx_strand_id
1 'polypeptide(L)' 'MIHYIIEWNNGAKESIYGSNYINALRLNGITTEMEHNIIDYEIV' A
#
# COMPACT_ATOMS: atom_id res chain seq x y z
N MET A 1 4.85 -12.92 5.73
CA MET A 1 4.29 -11.75 5.03
C MET A 1 5.07 -10.50 5.38
N ILE A 2 5.21 -9.60 4.43
CA ILE A 2 5.91 -8.35 4.65
C ILE A 2 4.89 -7.28 5.03
N HIS A 3 5.24 -6.44 5.99
CA HIS A 3 4.39 -5.34 6.46
C HIS A 3 4.83 -4.05 5.78
N TYR A 4 3.90 -3.41 5.10
CA TYR A 4 4.12 -2.12 4.44
C TYR A 4 3.21 -1.07 5.06
N ILE A 5 3.72 0.16 5.16
CA ILE A 5 2.89 1.33 5.50
C ILE A 5 2.90 2.21 4.28
N ILE A 6 1.70 2.47 3.75
CA ILE A 6 1.55 3.34 2.57
C ILE A 6 0.97 4.67 3.01
N GLU A 7 1.35 5.72 2.28
CA GLU A 7 0.81 7.06 2.51
C GLU A 7 0.08 7.50 1.24
N TRP A 8 -1.18 7.89 1.44
CA TRP A 8 -2.02 8.40 0.36
C TRP A 8 -1.79 9.90 0.15
N ASN A 9 -2.17 10.42 -1.01
CA ASN A 9 -1.95 11.82 -1.37
C ASN A 9 -2.74 12.81 -0.51
N ASN A 10 -3.69 12.34 0.30
CA ASN A 10 -4.40 13.18 1.26
C ASN A 10 -3.76 13.16 2.65
N GLY A 11 -2.60 12.53 2.79
CA GLY A 11 -1.90 12.44 4.07
C GLY A 11 -2.27 11.24 4.93
N ALA A 12 -3.28 10.46 4.55
CA ALA A 12 -3.68 9.28 5.29
C ALA A 12 -2.64 8.17 5.16
N LYS A 13 -2.46 7.39 6.22
CA LYS A 13 -1.55 6.24 6.21
C LYS A 13 -2.34 4.96 6.46
N GLU A 14 -1.86 3.88 5.88
CA GLU A 14 -2.54 2.59 5.99
C GLU A 14 -1.51 1.46 6.05
N SER A 15 -1.74 0.48 6.93
CA SER A 15 -0.92 -0.72 7.02
C SER A 15 -1.48 -1.81 6.13
N ILE A 16 -0.61 -2.42 5.33
CA ILE A 16 -0.99 -3.54 4.48
C ILE A 16 0.06 -4.64 4.60
N TYR A 17 -0.35 -5.88 4.32
CA TYR A 17 0.52 -7.06 4.43
C TYR A 17 0.42 -7.89 3.17
N GLY A 18 1.55 -8.45 2.72
CA GLY A 18 1.56 -9.34 1.57
C GLY A 18 2.94 -9.93 1.37
N SER A 19 3.07 -10.79 0.35
CA SER A 19 4.36 -11.41 0.04
C SER A 19 5.31 -10.44 -0.65
N ASN A 20 4.77 -9.41 -1.28
CA ASN A 20 5.52 -8.30 -1.86
C ASN A 20 4.59 -7.10 -1.93
N TYR A 21 5.11 -5.95 -2.38
CA TYR A 21 4.33 -4.71 -2.40
C TYR A 21 3.04 -4.83 -3.24
N ILE A 22 3.15 -5.30 -4.46
CA ILE A 22 1.98 -5.42 -5.35
C ILE A 22 0.97 -6.40 -4.78
N ASN A 23 1.44 -7.54 -4.26
CA ASN A 23 0.56 -8.53 -3.64
C ASN A 23 -0.18 -7.92 -2.45
N ALA A 24 0.53 -7.14 -1.61
CA ALA A 24 -0.09 -6.48 -0.46
C ALA A 24 -1.20 -5.52 -0.90
N LEU A 25 -0.95 -4.74 -1.95
CA LEU A 25 -1.95 -3.81 -2.48
C LEU A 25 -3.21 -4.56 -2.93
N ARG A 26 -3.05 -5.61 -3.72
CA ARG A 26 -4.18 -6.35 -4.29
C ARG A 26 -4.97 -7.11 -3.23
N LEU A 27 -4.31 -7.67 -2.21
CA LEU A 27 -4.98 -8.35 -1.12
C LEU A 27 -5.86 -7.39 -0.31
N ASN A 28 -5.52 -6.11 -0.31
CA ASN A 28 -6.28 -5.09 0.43
C ASN A 28 -7.25 -4.33 -0.47
N GLY A 29 -7.50 -4.82 -1.67
CA GLY A 29 -8.48 -4.22 -2.57
C GLY A 29 -8.01 -2.95 -3.25
N ILE A 30 -6.72 -2.66 -3.20
CA ILE A 30 -6.16 -1.45 -3.84
C ILE A 30 -5.87 -1.78 -5.29
N THR A 31 -6.60 -1.15 -6.20
CA THR A 31 -6.47 -1.39 -7.64
C THR A 31 -5.32 -0.60 -8.23
N THR A 32 -4.98 -0.90 -9.49
CA THR A 32 -3.95 -0.16 -10.21
C THR A 32 -4.26 1.33 -10.28
N GLU A 33 -5.53 1.69 -10.46
CA GLU A 33 -5.92 3.10 -10.48
C GLU A 33 -5.74 3.74 -9.11
N MET A 34 -6.16 3.04 -8.05
CA MET A 34 -6.07 3.56 -6.69
C MET A 34 -4.62 3.78 -6.26
N GLU A 35 -3.72 2.90 -6.67
CA GLU A 35 -2.32 3.01 -6.24
C GLU A 35 -1.63 4.27 -6.80
N HIS A 36 -2.17 4.89 -7.84
CA HIS A 36 -1.64 6.15 -8.36
C HIS A 36 -1.76 7.30 -7.35
N ASN A 37 -2.60 7.13 -6.34
CA ASN A 37 -2.78 8.13 -5.28
C ASN A 37 -1.87 7.88 -4.08
N ILE A 38 -1.05 6.83 -4.13
CA ILE A 38 -0.06 6.56 -3.08
C ILE A 38 1.18 7.37 -3.40
N ILE A 39 1.63 8.19 -2.44
CA ILE A 39 2.79 9.06 -2.65
C ILE A 39 4.07 8.48 -2.05
N ASP A 40 3.94 7.51 -1.14
CA ASP A 40 5.11 6.92 -0.49
C ASP A 40 4.73 5.61 0.17
N TYR A 41 5.73 4.76 0.41
CA TYR A 41 5.54 3.56 1.21
C TYR A 41 6.86 3.19 1.88
N GLU A 42 6.76 2.41 2.96
CA GLU A 42 7.94 1.90 3.64
C GLU A 42 7.69 0.48 4.11
N ILE A 43 8.77 -0.28 4.26
CA ILE A 43 8.74 -1.63 4.80
C ILE A 43 9.07 -1.53 6.29
N VAL A 44 8.20 -2.12 7.09
CA VAL A 44 8.36 -2.08 8.55
C VAL A 44 9.16 -3.28 9.04
#